data_3007ffad02b3ff2ee2bc01431547a10d
#
_entry.id   3007ffad02b3ff2ee2bc01431547a10d
#
_cell.length_a   1.000
_cell.length_b   1.000
_cell.length_c   1.000
_cell.angle_alpha   90.00
_cell.angle_beta   90.00
_cell.angle_gamma   90.00
#
_symmetry.space_group_name_H-M   'P 1'
#
loop_
_entity.id
_entity.type
_entity.pdbx_description
1 polymer ?
#
loop_
_entity_poly.entity_id
_entity_poly.type
_entity_poly.pdbx_seq_one_letter_code
_entity_poly.pdbx_strand_id
1 'polypeptide(L)'
;MALIKTVCGLTPKWGKDCYFSENATIVGDVTLGDQCTVWFNAVVRGDVNYIRIGNRVNIQDGSCLHTLYQKAAIEIGDDVTIGHNVTLHGCKVKNCALIGMGATVLDDAVIGEGAIIAAGALVLKGTQVGDGELWGGVPAKFIKKVDPDQARELNQGIASHYIMYADWYRDTPQPQQE
;
A
#
# COMPACT_ATOMS: atom_id res chain seq x y z
N MET A 1 13.76 10.78 10.69
CA MET A 1 12.28 10.83 10.83
C MET A 1 11.67 10.92 9.43
N ALA A 2 10.55 10.27 9.19
CA ALA A 2 9.81 10.38 7.93
C ALA A 2 9.50 11.86 7.57
N LEU A 3 9.46 12.16 6.28
CA LEU A 3 9.02 13.48 5.80
C LEU A 3 7.49 13.54 5.77
N ILE A 4 6.91 14.26 6.72
CA ILE A 4 5.46 14.54 6.76
C ILE A 4 5.25 15.97 6.29
N LYS A 5 4.45 16.18 5.23
CA LYS A 5 4.30 17.52 4.64
C LYS A 5 2.84 17.91 4.45
N THR A 6 2.48 19.06 4.98
CA THR A 6 1.19 19.73 4.72
C THR A 6 1.20 20.36 3.33
N VAL A 7 0.14 20.14 2.56
CA VAL A 7 -0.09 20.77 1.25
C VAL A 7 -1.53 21.27 1.19
N CYS A 8 -1.72 22.51 0.74
CA CYS A 8 -3.04 23.16 0.65
C CYS A 8 -3.84 23.12 1.96
N GLY A 9 -3.17 23.24 3.10
CA GLY A 9 -3.79 23.17 4.43
C GLY A 9 -4.17 21.77 4.91
N LEU A 10 -3.91 20.73 4.11
CA LEU A 10 -4.19 19.33 4.43
C LEU A 10 -2.91 18.66 4.96
N THR A 11 -2.99 18.13 6.17
CA THR A 11 -1.89 17.44 6.86
C THR A 11 -2.22 15.96 6.97
N PRO A 12 -1.27 15.06 6.66
CA PRO A 12 -1.44 13.64 6.86
C PRO A 12 -1.86 13.27 8.29
N LYS A 13 -2.75 12.30 8.42
CA LYS A 13 -3.24 11.76 9.70
C LYS A 13 -3.08 10.26 9.73
N TRP A 14 -2.85 9.71 10.93
CA TRP A 14 -2.72 8.26 11.12
C TRP A 14 -3.22 7.82 12.48
N GLY A 15 -3.56 6.54 12.59
CA GLY A 15 -4.00 5.90 13.81
C GLY A 15 -2.86 5.54 14.76
N LYS A 16 -3.13 4.60 15.66
CA LYS A 16 -2.20 4.15 16.69
C LYS A 16 -1.17 3.19 16.10
N ASP A 17 -0.02 3.12 16.76
CA ASP A 17 1.04 2.12 16.54
C ASP A 17 1.55 2.05 15.08
N CYS A 18 1.41 3.13 14.31
CA CYS A 18 1.99 3.23 12.98
C CYS A 18 3.52 3.38 13.05
N TYR A 19 4.21 2.83 12.04
CA TYR A 19 5.65 2.97 11.86
C TYR A 19 5.96 3.62 10.50
N PHE A 20 6.83 4.61 10.50
CA PHE A 20 7.32 5.27 9.29
C PHE A 20 8.85 5.32 9.33
N SER A 21 9.49 4.69 8.33
CA SER A 21 10.95 4.73 8.17
C SER A 21 11.44 6.17 7.97
N GLU A 22 12.71 6.45 8.28
CA GLU A 22 13.28 7.80 8.38
C GLU A 22 13.17 8.61 7.09
N ASN A 23 13.16 7.97 5.95
CA ASN A 23 13.07 8.61 4.64
C ASN A 23 11.76 8.32 3.89
N ALA A 24 10.76 7.74 4.57
CA ALA A 24 9.40 7.67 4.04
C ALA A 24 8.83 9.08 3.88
N THR A 25 8.04 9.29 2.84
CA THR A 25 7.46 10.61 2.52
C THR A 25 5.93 10.51 2.47
N ILE A 26 5.23 11.27 3.32
CA ILE A 26 3.76 11.29 3.38
C ILE A 26 3.28 12.74 3.24
N VAL A 27 2.45 13.03 2.23
CA VAL A 27 2.14 14.40 1.81
C VAL A 27 0.64 14.61 1.60
N GLY A 28 0.10 15.71 2.12
CA GLY A 28 -1.24 16.20 1.79
C GLY A 28 -2.38 15.43 2.47
N ASP A 29 -3.48 15.24 1.74
CA ASP A 29 -4.71 14.58 2.25
C ASP A 29 -4.57 13.06 2.28
N VAL A 30 -3.80 12.58 3.24
CA VAL A 30 -3.56 11.16 3.51
C VAL A 30 -4.09 10.82 4.89
N THR A 31 -4.87 9.73 4.98
CA THR A 31 -5.28 9.16 6.27
C THR A 31 -4.95 7.68 6.28
N LEU A 32 -4.23 7.23 7.31
CA LEU A 32 -3.94 5.82 7.58
C LEU A 32 -4.66 5.38 8.86
N GLY A 33 -5.11 4.13 8.89
CA GLY A 33 -5.63 3.49 10.09
C GLY A 33 -4.54 3.10 11.09
N ASP A 34 -4.88 2.18 11.99
CA ASP A 34 -3.98 1.70 13.03
C ASP A 34 -2.96 0.69 12.48
N GLN A 35 -1.79 0.62 13.11
CA GLN A 35 -0.74 -0.37 12.86
C GLN A 35 -0.25 -0.44 11.41
N CYS A 36 -0.33 0.67 10.68
CA CYS A 36 0.23 0.77 9.33
C CYS A 36 1.75 0.96 9.38
N THR A 37 2.44 0.40 8.39
CA THR A 37 3.90 0.55 8.24
C THR A 37 4.26 1.11 6.87
N VAL A 38 5.07 2.18 6.82
CA VAL A 38 5.55 2.80 5.58
C VAL A 38 7.08 2.75 5.59
N TRP A 39 7.64 2.03 4.64
CA TRP A 39 9.04 1.64 4.64
C TRP A 39 9.93 2.61 3.84
N PHE A 40 11.21 2.27 3.74
CA PHE A 40 12.23 3.17 3.21
C PHE A 40 11.95 3.63 1.78
N ASN A 41 12.12 4.92 1.51
CA ASN A 41 11.88 5.55 0.21
C ASN A 41 10.44 5.41 -0.33
N ALA A 42 9.48 4.92 0.47
CA ALA A 42 8.09 4.91 0.04
C ALA A 42 7.51 6.32 0.04
N VAL A 43 6.69 6.64 -0.98
CA VAL A 43 6.03 7.93 -1.15
C VAL A 43 4.52 7.74 -1.17
N VAL A 44 3.81 8.39 -0.25
CA VAL A 44 2.34 8.43 -0.19
C VAL A 44 1.90 9.89 -0.35
N ARG A 45 1.49 10.27 -1.57
CA ARG A 45 1.26 11.68 -1.92
C ARG A 45 -0.18 11.95 -2.34
N GLY A 46 -0.96 12.51 -1.40
CA GLY A 46 -2.35 12.94 -1.57
C GLY A 46 -2.47 14.46 -1.72
N ASP A 47 -1.72 15.06 -2.65
CA ASP A 47 -1.69 16.51 -2.86
C ASP A 47 -2.73 17.01 -3.87
N VAL A 48 -3.21 16.15 -4.76
CA VAL A 48 -4.19 16.50 -5.79
C VAL A 48 -5.54 15.78 -5.64
N ASN A 49 -5.61 14.76 -4.80
CA ASN A 49 -6.81 14.08 -4.37
C ASN A 49 -6.48 13.29 -3.07
N TYR A 50 -7.48 12.74 -2.40
CA TYR A 50 -7.27 12.05 -1.13
C TYR A 50 -6.73 10.62 -1.30
N ILE A 51 -6.01 10.16 -0.25
CA ILE A 51 -5.61 8.76 -0.04
C ILE A 51 -6.18 8.30 1.30
N ARG A 52 -6.92 7.20 1.30
CA ARG A 52 -7.47 6.57 2.50
C ARG A 52 -6.97 5.15 2.61
N ILE A 53 -6.36 4.82 3.74
CA ILE A 53 -5.70 3.54 3.99
C ILE A 53 -6.28 2.98 5.28
N GLY A 54 -6.71 1.73 5.24
CA GLY A 54 -7.25 0.99 6.38
C GLY A 54 -6.19 0.63 7.42
N ASN A 55 -6.47 -0.37 8.22
CA ASN A 55 -5.60 -0.82 9.32
C ASN A 55 -4.63 -1.91 8.85
N ARG A 56 -3.48 -2.02 9.52
CA ARG A 56 -2.47 -3.08 9.30
C ARG A 56 -1.99 -3.19 7.84
N VAL A 57 -1.95 -2.06 7.15
CA VAL A 57 -1.43 -1.97 5.78
C VAL A 57 0.08 -1.78 5.84
N ASN A 58 0.82 -2.57 5.07
CA ASN A 58 2.24 -2.35 4.88
C ASN A 58 2.52 -1.80 3.47
N ILE A 59 3.27 -0.71 3.40
CA ILE A 59 3.72 -0.07 2.16
C ILE A 59 5.24 -0.21 2.13
N GLN A 60 5.72 -1.13 1.32
CA GLN A 60 7.11 -1.54 1.32
C GLN A 60 8.01 -0.57 0.54
N ASP A 61 9.31 -0.79 0.67
CA ASP A 61 10.34 0.12 0.21
C ASP A 61 10.20 0.52 -1.26
N GLY A 62 10.41 1.81 -1.54
CA GLY A 62 10.39 2.37 -2.87
C GLY A 62 9.01 2.49 -3.53
N SER A 63 7.93 2.11 -2.84
CA SER A 63 6.59 2.18 -3.43
C SER A 63 6.07 3.60 -3.52
N CYS A 64 5.31 3.89 -4.59
CA CYS A 64 4.75 5.20 -4.87
C CYS A 64 3.23 5.13 -5.00
N LEU A 65 2.52 5.82 -4.11
CA LEU A 65 1.06 5.96 -4.11
C LEU A 65 0.71 7.41 -4.47
N HIS A 66 0.04 7.62 -5.59
CA HIS A 66 -0.38 8.94 -6.04
C HIS A 66 -1.77 8.92 -6.66
N THR A 67 -2.38 10.09 -6.77
CA THR A 67 -3.78 10.26 -7.17
C THR A 67 -3.88 11.11 -8.44
N LEU A 68 -5.03 11.07 -9.11
CA LEU A 68 -5.32 11.91 -10.26
C LEU A 68 -6.18 13.11 -9.86
N TYR A 69 -5.73 14.30 -10.22
CA TYR A 69 -6.39 15.56 -9.87
C TYR A 69 -7.89 15.55 -10.16
N GLN A 70 -8.70 15.71 -9.11
CA GLN A 70 -10.16 15.75 -9.13
C GLN A 70 -10.88 14.57 -9.84
N LYS A 71 -10.17 13.47 -10.14
CA LYS A 71 -10.73 12.34 -10.88
C LYS A 71 -10.65 11.03 -10.12
N ALA A 72 -9.46 10.61 -9.74
CA ALA A 72 -9.27 9.31 -9.11
C ALA A 72 -8.47 9.44 -7.81
N ALA A 73 -9.04 8.97 -6.72
CA ALA A 73 -8.43 8.88 -5.39
C ALA A 73 -7.88 7.46 -5.15
N ILE A 74 -7.14 7.27 -4.06
CA ILE A 74 -6.75 5.94 -3.61
C ILE A 74 -7.53 5.56 -2.36
N GLU A 75 -8.14 4.37 -2.39
CA GLU A 75 -8.78 3.74 -1.25
C GLU A 75 -8.18 2.34 -1.05
N ILE A 76 -7.64 2.07 0.13
CA ILE A 76 -7.00 0.80 0.49
C ILE A 76 -7.68 0.28 1.75
N GLY A 77 -8.14 -0.96 1.72
CA GLY A 77 -8.77 -1.63 2.85
C GLY A 77 -7.79 -2.09 3.92
N ASP A 78 -8.27 -2.91 4.84
CA ASP A 78 -7.48 -3.47 5.93
C ASP A 78 -6.64 -4.66 5.47
N ASP A 79 -5.53 -4.92 6.16
CA ASP A 79 -4.65 -6.09 5.96
C ASP A 79 -4.08 -6.19 4.53
N VAL A 80 -3.89 -5.06 3.85
CA VAL A 80 -3.35 -5.03 2.49
C VAL A 80 -1.82 -4.96 2.52
N THR A 81 -1.20 -5.75 1.66
CA THR A 81 0.24 -5.71 1.42
C THR A 81 0.55 -5.02 0.09
N ILE A 82 1.31 -3.93 0.13
CA ILE A 82 1.88 -3.23 -1.02
C ILE A 82 3.36 -3.58 -1.08
N GLY A 83 3.74 -4.48 -2.00
CA GLY A 83 5.12 -4.97 -2.16
C GLY A 83 6.11 -3.89 -2.54
N HIS A 84 7.42 -4.21 -2.48
CA HIS A 84 8.50 -3.27 -2.83
C HIS A 84 8.35 -2.73 -4.26
N ASN A 85 8.66 -1.44 -4.45
CA ASN A 85 8.64 -0.76 -5.75
C ASN A 85 7.30 -0.83 -6.50
N VAL A 86 6.18 -0.92 -5.79
CA VAL A 86 4.83 -0.88 -6.38
C VAL A 86 4.46 0.56 -6.72
N THR A 87 3.77 0.74 -7.84
CA THR A 87 3.10 2.01 -8.18
C THR A 87 1.59 1.82 -8.12
N LEU A 88 0.91 2.56 -7.24
CA LEU A 88 -0.54 2.69 -7.23
C LEU A 88 -0.93 4.11 -7.65
N HIS A 89 -1.80 4.21 -8.64
CA HIS A 89 -2.29 5.50 -9.11
C HIS A 89 -3.80 5.49 -9.25
N GLY A 90 -4.50 6.28 -8.41
CA GLY A 90 -5.93 6.50 -8.50
C GLY A 90 -6.82 5.24 -8.48
N CYS A 91 -6.53 4.24 -7.65
CA CYS A 91 -7.17 2.93 -7.66
C CYS A 91 -7.80 2.56 -6.32
N LYS A 92 -8.59 1.48 -6.31
CA LYS A 92 -9.14 0.88 -5.09
C LYS A 92 -8.57 -0.50 -4.86
N VAL A 93 -8.15 -0.77 -3.63
CA VAL A 93 -7.63 -2.08 -3.19
C VAL A 93 -8.46 -2.50 -1.98
N LYS A 94 -9.22 -3.59 -2.11
CA LYS A 94 -10.05 -4.10 -1.02
C LYS A 94 -9.23 -4.86 0.02
N ASN A 95 -9.89 -5.25 1.11
CA ASN A 95 -9.24 -5.91 2.26
C ASN A 95 -8.45 -7.16 1.86
N CYS A 96 -7.42 -7.44 2.61
CA CYS A 96 -6.60 -8.65 2.47
C CYS A 96 -6.02 -8.87 1.07
N ALA A 97 -5.90 -7.84 0.23
CA ALA A 97 -5.28 -7.97 -1.08
C ALA A 97 -3.75 -7.88 -0.99
N LEU A 98 -3.07 -8.55 -1.93
CA LEU A 98 -1.61 -8.48 -2.08
C LEU A 98 -1.25 -7.91 -3.45
N ILE A 99 -0.50 -6.81 -3.44
CA ILE A 99 0.10 -6.24 -4.63
C ILE A 99 1.57 -6.63 -4.67
N GLY A 100 1.93 -7.50 -5.60
CA GLY A 100 3.28 -8.05 -5.73
C GLY A 100 4.32 -7.00 -6.10
N MET A 101 5.57 -7.25 -5.71
CA MET A 101 6.70 -6.35 -5.92
C MET A 101 6.81 -5.86 -7.38
N GLY A 102 7.03 -4.55 -7.56
CA GLY A 102 7.20 -3.93 -8.87
C GLY A 102 5.93 -3.86 -9.73
N ALA A 103 4.77 -4.24 -9.20
CA ALA A 103 3.52 -4.12 -9.95
C ALA A 103 3.09 -2.67 -10.08
N THR A 104 2.37 -2.37 -11.18
CA THR A 104 1.75 -1.06 -11.44
C THR A 104 0.24 -1.22 -11.57
N VAL A 105 -0.52 -0.46 -10.78
CA VAL A 105 -1.98 -0.43 -10.81
C VAL A 105 -2.45 0.98 -11.17
N LEU A 106 -3.15 1.10 -12.29
CA LEU A 106 -3.56 2.39 -12.86
C LEU A 106 -4.94 2.84 -12.39
N ASP A 107 -5.28 4.10 -12.76
CA ASP A 107 -6.52 4.78 -12.37
C ASP A 107 -7.78 3.93 -12.55
N ASP A 108 -8.74 4.10 -11.64
CA ASP A 108 -10.05 3.49 -11.67
C ASP A 108 -10.02 1.94 -11.64
N ALA A 109 -8.84 1.31 -11.50
CA ALA A 109 -8.75 -0.11 -11.27
C ALA A 109 -9.25 -0.47 -9.86
N VAL A 110 -9.92 -1.61 -9.76
CA VAL A 110 -10.40 -2.16 -8.49
C VAL A 110 -9.80 -3.54 -8.28
N ILE A 111 -9.08 -3.71 -7.19
CA ILE A 111 -8.51 -5.00 -6.77
C ILE A 111 -9.41 -5.59 -5.71
N GLY A 112 -9.94 -6.77 -5.97
CA GLY A 112 -10.90 -7.47 -5.13
C GLY A 112 -10.33 -7.90 -3.77
N GLU A 113 -11.22 -8.25 -2.84
CA GLU A 113 -10.84 -8.76 -1.53
C GLU A 113 -10.06 -10.07 -1.64
N GLY A 114 -8.94 -10.18 -0.94
CA GLY A 114 -8.07 -11.35 -1.00
C GLY A 114 -7.44 -11.62 -2.37
N ALA A 115 -7.56 -10.69 -3.32
CA ALA A 115 -6.95 -10.83 -4.63
C ALA A 115 -5.43 -10.65 -4.57
N ILE A 116 -4.74 -11.28 -5.50
CA ILE A 116 -3.28 -11.21 -5.62
C ILE A 116 -2.92 -10.67 -7.00
N ILE A 117 -2.17 -9.58 -7.02
CA ILE A 117 -1.50 -9.07 -8.21
C ILE A 117 -0.07 -9.59 -8.19
N ALA A 118 0.32 -10.36 -9.20
CA ALA A 118 1.66 -10.94 -9.29
C ALA A 118 2.74 -9.86 -9.42
N ALA A 119 3.96 -10.18 -9.00
CA ALA A 119 5.10 -9.27 -9.13
C ALA A 119 5.31 -8.82 -10.59
N GLY A 120 5.63 -7.54 -10.80
CA GLY A 120 5.88 -6.95 -12.11
C GLY A 120 4.65 -6.83 -13.01
N ALA A 121 3.44 -7.09 -12.52
CA ALA A 121 2.22 -7.00 -13.32
C ALA A 121 1.83 -5.55 -13.62
N LEU A 122 1.22 -5.31 -14.80
CA LEU A 122 0.62 -4.03 -15.18
C LEU A 122 -0.89 -4.16 -15.24
N VAL A 123 -1.59 -3.67 -14.21
CA VAL A 123 -3.05 -3.58 -14.15
C VAL A 123 -3.49 -2.28 -14.81
N LEU A 124 -4.15 -2.39 -15.96
CA LEU A 124 -4.57 -1.23 -16.74
C LEU A 124 -5.74 -0.48 -16.08
N LYS A 125 -5.88 0.77 -16.51
CA LYS A 125 -6.98 1.65 -16.08
C LYS A 125 -8.34 0.96 -16.16
N GLY A 126 -9.15 1.09 -15.10
CA GLY A 126 -10.52 0.60 -15.04
C GLY A 126 -10.66 -0.92 -14.93
N THR A 127 -9.54 -1.67 -14.83
CA THR A 127 -9.58 -3.13 -14.67
C THR A 127 -10.31 -3.51 -13.38
N GLN A 128 -11.22 -4.49 -13.46
CA GLN A 128 -11.93 -5.05 -12.31
C GLN A 128 -11.35 -6.43 -12.02
N VAL A 129 -10.52 -6.55 -11.01
CA VAL A 129 -10.01 -7.81 -10.47
C VAL A 129 -10.99 -8.30 -9.43
N GLY A 130 -11.54 -9.49 -9.64
CA GLY A 130 -12.53 -10.08 -8.72
C GLY A 130 -11.92 -10.54 -7.40
N ASP A 131 -12.78 -10.73 -6.40
CA ASP A 131 -12.36 -11.21 -5.08
C ASP A 131 -11.72 -12.61 -5.20
N GLY A 132 -10.59 -12.81 -4.51
CA GLY A 132 -9.83 -14.06 -4.53
C GLY A 132 -9.27 -14.43 -5.91
N GLU A 133 -8.94 -13.46 -6.75
CA GLU A 133 -8.32 -13.72 -8.06
C GLU A 133 -6.82 -13.44 -8.06
N LEU A 134 -6.06 -14.31 -8.72
CA LEU A 134 -4.67 -14.06 -9.08
C LEU A 134 -4.60 -13.51 -10.50
N TRP A 135 -4.00 -12.34 -10.65
CA TRP A 135 -3.74 -11.69 -11.94
C TRP A 135 -2.26 -11.42 -12.12
N GLY A 136 -1.76 -11.53 -13.36
CA GLY A 136 -0.35 -11.27 -13.65
C GLY A 136 -0.08 -10.98 -15.11
N GLY A 137 1.15 -10.54 -15.40
CA GLY A 137 1.61 -10.20 -16.75
C GLY A 137 1.52 -8.72 -17.11
N VAL A 138 1.91 -8.37 -18.34
CA VAL A 138 1.94 -7.02 -18.92
C VAL A 138 1.29 -7.05 -20.30
N PRO A 139 0.02 -6.64 -20.41
CA PRO A 139 -0.90 -6.25 -19.36
C PRO A 139 -1.36 -7.45 -18.52
N ALA A 140 -1.75 -7.17 -17.27
CA ALA A 140 -2.22 -8.20 -16.35
C ALA A 140 -3.49 -8.89 -16.86
N LYS A 141 -3.55 -10.20 -16.68
CA LYS A 141 -4.67 -11.05 -17.04
C LYS A 141 -5.00 -12.00 -15.88
N PHE A 142 -6.24 -12.42 -15.81
CA PHE A 142 -6.68 -13.47 -14.88
C PHE A 142 -5.86 -14.75 -15.10
N ILE A 143 -5.35 -15.32 -14.03
CA ILE A 143 -4.60 -16.58 -14.04
C ILE A 143 -5.44 -17.69 -13.43
N LYS A 144 -5.91 -17.49 -12.20
CA LYS A 144 -6.74 -18.49 -11.48
C LYS A 144 -7.47 -17.85 -10.28
N LYS A 145 -8.43 -18.58 -9.73
CA LYS A 145 -8.95 -18.32 -8.39
C LYS A 145 -7.93 -18.80 -7.35
N VAL A 146 -7.82 -18.05 -6.28
CA VAL A 146 -7.04 -18.40 -5.10
C VAL A 146 -8.01 -18.91 -4.03
N ASP A 147 -7.61 -19.92 -3.28
CA ASP A 147 -8.38 -20.37 -2.15
C ASP A 147 -8.50 -19.23 -1.12
N PRO A 148 -9.74 -18.84 -0.71
CA PRO A 148 -9.93 -17.65 0.14
C PRO A 148 -9.24 -17.76 1.50
N ASP A 149 -9.19 -18.96 2.09
CA ASP A 149 -8.58 -19.15 3.41
C ASP A 149 -7.05 -19.06 3.30
N GLN A 150 -6.47 -19.68 2.26
CA GLN A 150 -5.04 -19.57 1.97
C GLN A 150 -4.62 -18.14 1.65
N ALA A 151 -5.41 -17.40 0.85
CA ALA A 151 -5.12 -16.00 0.54
C ALA A 151 -5.17 -15.12 1.79
N ARG A 152 -6.17 -15.34 2.65
CA ARG A 152 -6.31 -14.60 3.91
C ARG A 152 -5.15 -14.90 4.86
N GLU A 153 -4.83 -16.18 5.08
CA GLU A 153 -3.71 -16.60 5.93
C GLU A 153 -2.38 -16.00 5.45
N LEU A 154 -2.10 -16.07 4.16
CA LEU A 154 -0.90 -15.49 3.55
C LEU A 154 -0.83 -13.97 3.80
N ASN A 155 -1.89 -13.24 3.44
CA ASN A 155 -1.87 -11.79 3.43
C ASN A 155 -1.89 -11.21 4.84
N GLN A 156 -2.68 -11.78 5.75
CA GLN A 156 -2.68 -11.40 7.17
C GLN A 156 -1.35 -11.79 7.84
N GLY A 157 -0.77 -12.94 7.48
CA GLY A 157 0.55 -13.34 7.94
C GLY A 157 1.62 -12.32 7.55
N ILE A 158 1.63 -11.86 6.30
CA ILE A 158 2.55 -10.81 5.86
C ILE A 158 2.32 -9.51 6.63
N ALA A 159 1.07 -9.05 6.76
CA ALA A 159 0.75 -7.83 7.50
C ALA A 159 1.25 -7.90 8.95
N SER A 160 1.03 -9.03 9.63
CA SER A 160 1.52 -9.26 11.00
C SER A 160 3.04 -9.25 11.10
N HIS A 161 3.75 -9.84 10.12
CA HIS A 161 5.20 -9.81 10.08
C HIS A 161 5.75 -8.39 9.94
N TYR A 162 5.12 -7.54 9.12
CA TYR A 162 5.57 -6.15 8.97
C TYR A 162 5.37 -5.31 10.22
N ILE A 163 4.36 -5.61 11.04
CA ILE A 163 4.20 -5.00 12.38
C ILE A 163 5.37 -5.43 13.27
N MET A 164 5.66 -6.73 13.33
CA MET A 164 6.80 -7.27 14.10
C MET A 164 8.15 -6.69 13.63
N TYR A 165 8.35 -6.56 12.31
CA TYR A 165 9.60 -5.94 11.78
C TYR A 165 9.71 -4.48 12.22
N ALA A 166 8.61 -3.72 12.23
CA ALA A 166 8.61 -2.34 12.69
C ALA A 166 9.08 -2.22 14.16
N ASP A 167 8.73 -3.17 15.01
CA ASP A 167 9.17 -3.18 16.41
C ASP A 167 10.68 -3.35 16.52
N TRP A 168 11.31 -4.15 15.66
CA TRP A 168 12.78 -4.26 15.64
C TRP A 168 13.48 -2.93 15.38
N TYR A 169 12.89 -2.08 14.52
CA TYR A 169 13.46 -0.75 14.22
C TYR A 169 13.20 0.25 15.32
N ARG A 170 12.09 0.14 16.06
CA ARG A 170 11.79 1.00 17.22
C ARG A 170 12.76 0.75 18.37
N ASP A 171 13.11 -0.52 18.59
CA ASP A 171 13.91 -0.96 19.73
C ASP A 171 15.41 -0.96 19.47
N THR A 172 15.83 -0.79 18.21
CA THR A 172 17.25 -0.81 17.85
C THR A 172 17.88 0.58 18.05
N PRO A 173 18.90 0.71 18.92
CA PRO A 173 19.66 1.96 19.06
C PRO A 173 20.28 2.36 17.72
N GLN A 174 20.13 3.62 17.34
CA GLN A 174 20.82 4.14 16.17
C GLN A 174 22.36 4.16 16.40
N PRO A 175 23.16 3.77 15.39
CA PRO A 175 24.61 3.84 15.51
C PRO A 175 25.02 5.29 15.78
N GLN A 176 25.85 5.48 16.81
CA GLN A 176 26.48 6.78 17.03
C GLN A 176 27.49 6.99 15.90
N GLN A 177 27.32 8.05 15.11
CA GLN A 177 28.34 8.46 14.16
C GLN A 177 29.51 9.04 14.99
N GLU A 178 30.66 8.37 14.94
CA GLU A 178 31.94 8.89 15.46
C GLU A 178 32.44 10.02 14.56
#